data_dbb1af56f60a03bc4b294e48faf6011e
#
_entry.id   dbb1af56f60a03bc4b294e48faf6011e
#
_cell.length_a   1.000
_cell.length_b   1.000
_cell.length_c   1.000
_cell.angle_alpha   90.00
_cell.angle_beta   90.00
_cell.angle_gamma   90.00
#
_symmetry.space_group_name_H-M   'P 1'
#
loop_
_entity.id
_entity.type
_entity.pdbx_description
1 polymer ?
#
loop_
_entity_poly.entity_id
_entity_poly.type
_entity_poly.pdbx_seq_one_letter_code
_entity_poly.pdbx_strand_id
1 'polypeptide(L)'
;MKFKLSKLFLLLFLVGCTIGVVFAANTEYKEREIPLACSPDSNITLTYKFRSKADISKEMKDYICSDNSEGLAKLSRAIAKYPNEAVLYMERSTVYFSTYNTQRGATALESVRNQAKNKALADAKKAISLDPSNEKYYSNLSEMYFSSFDYKNAKIYNDKARELKKTAVNTALKCAIDLKLKDPNASLRRFKCPEAMKYEE
;
A
#
# COMPACT_ATOMS: atom_id res chain seq x y z
N MET A 1 -20.40 -55.37 28.35
CA MET A 1 -20.03 -54.72 27.11
C MET A 1 -19.27 -53.42 27.46
N LYS A 2 -17.95 -53.40 27.40
CA LYS A 2 -17.15 -52.20 27.63
C LYS A 2 -16.78 -51.63 26.27
N PHE A 3 -17.33 -50.47 25.95
CA PHE A 3 -17.17 -49.80 24.70
C PHE A 3 -15.75 -49.20 24.56
N LYS A 4 -15.06 -49.59 23.50
CA LYS A 4 -13.80 -48.98 23.02
C LYS A 4 -14.10 -47.61 22.43
N LEU A 5 -14.27 -46.58 23.24
CA LEU A 5 -14.50 -45.21 22.79
C LEU A 5 -13.23 -44.35 22.77
N SER A 6 -12.05 -44.93 23.15
CA SER A 6 -10.85 -44.13 23.38
C SER A 6 -9.99 -43.89 22.14
N LYS A 7 -10.12 -44.71 21.08
CA LYS A 7 -9.28 -44.56 19.88
C LYS A 7 -9.83 -43.59 18.84
N LEU A 8 -11.12 -43.39 18.77
CA LEU A 8 -11.76 -42.48 17.82
C LEU A 8 -11.57 -41.00 18.24
N PHE A 9 -11.62 -40.74 19.55
CA PHE A 9 -11.41 -39.40 20.09
C PHE A 9 -9.94 -38.94 19.94
N LEU A 10 -8.96 -39.87 20.05
CA LEU A 10 -7.57 -39.55 19.89
C LEU A 10 -7.18 -39.22 18.42
N LEU A 11 -7.86 -39.85 17.44
CA LEU A 11 -7.66 -39.56 16.02
C LEU A 11 -8.26 -38.20 15.64
N LEU A 12 -9.34 -37.78 16.23
CA LEU A 12 -9.94 -36.47 16.00
C LEU A 12 -9.09 -35.32 16.57
N PHE A 13 -8.34 -35.57 17.67
CA PHE A 13 -7.43 -34.60 18.25
C PHE A 13 -6.14 -34.44 17.44
N LEU A 14 -5.65 -35.50 16.79
CA LEU A 14 -4.43 -35.44 15.95
C LEU A 14 -4.69 -34.85 14.57
N VAL A 15 -5.91 -34.97 14.05
CA VAL A 15 -6.29 -34.33 12.78
C VAL A 15 -6.70 -32.86 12.98
N GLY A 16 -7.20 -32.50 14.16
CA GLY A 16 -7.53 -31.12 14.53
C GLY A 16 -6.33 -30.20 14.73
N CYS A 17 -5.13 -30.76 14.99
CA CYS A 17 -3.92 -29.96 15.19
C CYS A 17 -3.18 -29.58 13.91
N THR A 18 -3.59 -30.12 12.75
CA THR A 18 -2.92 -29.81 11.45
C THR A 18 -3.77 -28.96 10.52
N ILE A 19 -5.05 -28.77 10.82
CA ILE A 19 -5.81 -27.66 10.22
C ILE A 19 -5.56 -26.47 11.15
N GLY A 20 -4.46 -25.75 10.89
CA GLY A 20 -4.35 -24.39 11.35
C GLY A 20 -5.51 -23.61 10.76
N VAL A 21 -6.64 -23.61 11.48
CA VAL A 21 -7.67 -22.61 11.28
C VAL A 21 -6.96 -21.30 11.60
N VAL A 22 -6.36 -20.71 10.56
CA VAL A 22 -6.09 -19.30 10.57
C VAL A 22 -7.47 -18.65 10.69
N PHE A 23 -7.90 -18.48 11.94
CA PHE A 23 -8.88 -17.45 12.22
C PHE A 23 -8.17 -16.16 11.75
N ALA A 24 -8.40 -15.80 10.49
CA ALA A 24 -8.25 -14.44 10.08
C ALA A 24 -9.11 -13.68 11.09
N ALA A 25 -8.43 -13.15 12.12
CA ALA A 25 -9.08 -12.23 13.03
C ALA A 25 -9.73 -11.22 12.11
N ASN A 26 -11.05 -11.17 12.14
CA ASN A 26 -11.84 -10.20 11.40
C ASN A 26 -11.47 -8.85 12.02
N THR A 27 -10.33 -8.32 11.58
CA THR A 27 -9.81 -7.04 12.04
C THR A 27 -10.64 -6.00 11.33
N GLU A 28 -11.63 -5.53 12.06
CA GLU A 28 -12.52 -4.47 11.62
C GLU A 28 -11.67 -3.20 11.40
N TYR A 29 -11.46 -2.86 10.12
CA TYR A 29 -10.86 -1.58 9.77
C TYR A 29 -11.89 -0.49 10.00
N LYS A 30 -11.50 0.56 10.72
CA LYS A 30 -12.31 1.78 10.87
C LYS A 30 -11.82 2.84 9.92
N GLU A 31 -12.73 3.33 9.09
CA GLU A 31 -12.48 4.53 8.30
C GLU A 31 -12.57 5.76 9.21
N ARG A 32 -11.61 6.66 9.08
CA ARG A 32 -11.60 7.95 9.78
C ARG A 32 -11.21 9.04 8.81
N GLU A 33 -11.91 10.15 8.92
CA GLU A 33 -11.59 11.38 8.22
C GLU A 33 -10.60 12.19 9.06
N ILE A 34 -9.49 12.56 8.42
CA ILE A 34 -8.47 13.42 9.03
C ILE A 34 -8.51 14.75 8.29
N PRO A 35 -8.98 15.83 8.93
CA PRO A 35 -8.96 17.14 8.29
C PRO A 35 -7.50 17.59 8.09
N LEU A 36 -7.17 17.94 6.84
CA LEU A 36 -5.89 18.52 6.44
C LEU A 36 -5.86 20.02 6.79
N ALA A 37 -5.89 20.35 8.08
CA ALA A 37 -5.76 21.72 8.53
C ALA A 37 -4.29 22.06 8.82
N CYS A 38 -3.42 21.97 7.78
CA CYS A 38 -2.05 22.50 7.86
C CYS A 38 -2.05 24.02 7.66
N SER A 39 -3.12 24.56 7.06
CA SER A 39 -3.45 25.98 6.97
C SER A 39 -4.88 26.18 7.45
N PRO A 40 -5.20 27.29 8.14
CA PRO A 40 -6.55 27.61 8.61
C PRO A 40 -7.62 27.58 7.50
N ASP A 41 -7.19 27.79 6.24
CA ASP A 41 -8.07 27.92 5.08
C ASP A 41 -8.22 26.62 4.27
N SER A 42 -7.61 25.50 4.68
CA SER A 42 -7.71 24.24 3.95
C SER A 42 -8.85 23.37 4.47
N ASN A 43 -9.92 23.23 3.65
CA ASN A 43 -11.05 22.34 3.91
C ASN A 43 -10.82 20.91 3.32
N ILE A 44 -9.56 20.50 3.18
CA ILE A 44 -9.24 19.17 2.62
C ILE A 44 -9.32 18.14 3.75
N THR A 45 -10.08 17.09 3.54
CA THR A 45 -10.19 15.94 4.44
C THR A 45 -9.67 14.70 3.74
N LEU A 46 -8.80 13.93 4.40
CA LEU A 46 -8.36 12.63 3.92
C LEU A 46 -9.02 11.52 4.72
N THR A 47 -9.47 10.49 4.02
CA THR A 47 -10.06 9.30 4.63
C THR A 47 -9.04 8.18 4.68
N TYR A 48 -8.75 7.70 5.87
CA TYR A 48 -7.84 6.57 6.11
C TYR A 48 -8.55 5.41 6.80
N LYS A 49 -8.06 4.18 6.52
CA LYS A 49 -8.49 2.96 7.21
C LYS A 49 -7.45 2.55 8.24
N PHE A 50 -7.88 2.42 9.48
CA PHE A 50 -7.05 2.01 10.59
C PHE A 50 -7.48 0.67 11.17
N ARG A 51 -6.50 -0.16 11.55
CA ARG A 51 -6.71 -1.44 12.21
C ARG A 51 -6.77 -1.31 13.73
N SER A 52 -6.07 -0.33 14.28
CA SER A 52 -6.00 -0.09 15.71
C SER A 52 -7.29 0.53 16.26
N LYS A 53 -7.67 0.13 17.47
CA LYS A 53 -8.68 0.84 18.25
C LYS A 53 -8.18 2.20 18.74
N ALA A 54 -6.85 2.38 18.81
CA ALA A 54 -6.25 3.65 19.20
C ALA A 54 -6.49 4.72 18.13
N ASP A 55 -6.66 5.95 18.57
CA ASP A 55 -6.77 7.07 17.67
C ASP A 55 -5.39 7.54 17.24
N ILE A 56 -4.99 7.21 16.02
CA ILE A 56 -3.72 7.65 15.41
C ILE A 56 -3.91 8.87 14.51
N SER A 57 -5.09 9.50 14.56
CA SER A 57 -5.40 10.68 13.73
C SER A 57 -4.45 11.83 14.03
N LYS A 58 -4.01 11.96 15.28
CA LYS A 58 -3.03 12.98 15.68
C LYS A 58 -1.68 12.75 15.00
N GLU A 59 -1.14 11.53 15.09
CA GLU A 59 0.14 11.17 14.47
C GLU A 59 0.09 11.37 12.96
N MET A 60 -1.03 11.03 12.31
CA MET A 60 -1.22 11.25 10.88
C MET A 60 -1.28 12.73 10.53
N LYS A 61 -2.02 13.54 11.30
CA LYS A 61 -2.08 14.99 11.11
C LYS A 61 -0.70 15.63 11.29
N ASP A 62 0.01 15.26 12.34
CA ASP A 62 1.35 15.76 12.64
C ASP A 62 2.34 15.43 11.50
N TYR A 63 2.20 14.25 10.87
CA TYR A 63 2.97 13.86 9.70
C TYR A 63 2.61 14.68 8.46
N ILE A 64 1.33 14.76 8.11
CA ILE A 64 0.84 15.41 6.88
C ILE A 64 1.26 16.88 6.82
N CYS A 65 1.31 17.55 8.00
CA CYS A 65 1.66 18.96 8.13
C CYS A 65 3.17 19.22 8.24
N SER A 66 4.03 18.21 8.09
CA SER A 66 5.48 18.34 8.20
C SER A 66 6.18 18.28 6.82
N ASP A 67 7.42 18.78 6.76
CA ASP A 67 8.27 18.55 5.60
C ASP A 67 8.68 17.06 5.47
N ASN A 68 9.27 16.68 4.33
CA ASN A 68 9.62 15.28 4.06
C ASN A 68 10.59 14.68 5.09
N SER A 69 11.54 15.44 5.62
CA SER A 69 12.54 14.93 6.56
C SER A 69 11.95 14.72 7.95
N GLU A 70 11.19 15.68 8.41
CA GLU A 70 10.46 15.61 9.66
C GLU A 70 9.34 14.56 9.58
N GLY A 71 8.64 14.49 8.45
CA GLY A 71 7.60 13.50 8.17
C GLY A 71 8.11 12.06 8.29
N LEU A 72 9.28 11.74 7.76
CA LEU A 72 9.91 10.43 7.92
C LEU A 72 10.19 10.08 9.39
N ALA A 73 10.66 11.06 10.17
CA ALA A 73 10.92 10.85 11.60
C ALA A 73 9.61 10.63 12.38
N LYS A 74 8.56 11.41 12.07
CA LYS A 74 7.23 11.26 12.68
C LYS A 74 6.60 9.92 12.36
N LEU A 75 6.58 9.51 11.08
CA LEU A 75 6.08 8.20 10.66
C LEU A 75 6.87 7.05 11.29
N SER A 76 8.19 7.16 11.41
CA SER A 76 9.00 6.13 12.03
C SER A 76 8.68 5.97 13.53
N ARG A 77 8.43 7.07 14.25
CA ARG A 77 7.95 7.02 15.65
C ARG A 77 6.53 6.43 15.74
N ALA A 78 5.64 6.80 14.83
CA ALA A 78 4.29 6.25 14.78
C ALA A 78 4.30 4.74 14.51
N ILE A 79 5.12 4.28 13.58
CA ILE A 79 5.30 2.84 13.28
C ILE A 79 5.85 2.09 14.50
N ALA A 80 6.81 2.65 15.25
CA ALA A 80 7.32 2.03 16.46
C ALA A 80 6.22 1.87 17.54
N LYS A 81 5.29 2.82 17.62
CA LYS A 81 4.15 2.78 18.54
C LYS A 81 3.01 1.88 18.04
N TYR A 82 2.79 1.83 16.73
CA TYR A 82 1.69 1.10 16.07
C TYR A 82 2.19 0.22 14.92
N PRO A 83 2.96 -0.84 15.18
CA PRO A 83 3.68 -1.61 14.15
C PRO A 83 2.77 -2.42 13.22
N ASN A 84 1.50 -2.54 13.52
CA ASN A 84 0.52 -3.28 12.71
C ASN A 84 -0.40 -2.37 11.87
N GLU A 85 -0.13 -1.07 11.83
CA GLU A 85 -0.93 -0.12 11.05
C GLU A 85 -0.37 0.02 9.64
N ALA A 86 -1.02 -0.63 8.68
CA ALA A 86 -0.60 -0.68 7.28
C ALA A 86 -0.43 0.72 6.65
N VAL A 87 -1.33 1.65 6.99
CA VAL A 87 -1.32 3.01 6.45
C VAL A 87 -0.03 3.75 6.76
N LEU A 88 0.54 3.59 7.95
CA LEU A 88 1.78 4.27 8.34
C LEU A 88 2.97 3.85 7.46
N TYR A 89 3.05 2.56 7.12
CA TYR A 89 4.06 2.06 6.19
C TYR A 89 3.83 2.59 4.77
N MET A 90 2.56 2.64 4.31
CA MET A 90 2.27 3.16 2.98
C MET A 90 2.62 4.64 2.88
N GLU A 91 2.28 5.45 3.88
CA GLU A 91 2.65 6.87 3.92
C GLU A 91 4.17 7.06 3.93
N ARG A 92 4.90 6.30 4.76
CA ARG A 92 6.37 6.38 4.78
C ARG A 92 6.99 5.93 3.45
N SER A 93 6.40 4.92 2.82
CA SER A 93 6.75 4.49 1.46
C SER A 93 6.63 5.64 0.46
N THR A 94 5.53 6.37 0.50
CA THR A 94 5.28 7.51 -0.40
C THR A 94 6.31 8.63 -0.21
N VAL A 95 6.69 8.93 1.03
CA VAL A 95 7.74 9.93 1.30
C VAL A 95 9.11 9.47 0.77
N TYR A 96 9.50 8.22 1.00
CA TYR A 96 10.73 7.67 0.42
C TYR A 96 10.71 7.71 -1.12
N PHE A 97 9.55 7.40 -1.71
CA PHE A 97 9.42 7.41 -3.17
C PHE A 97 9.45 8.82 -3.76
N SER A 98 8.91 9.80 -3.06
CA SER A 98 9.05 11.21 -3.39
C SER A 98 10.53 11.62 -3.42
N THR A 99 11.31 11.21 -2.41
CA THR A 99 12.76 11.44 -2.35
C THR A 99 13.47 10.80 -3.57
N TYR A 100 13.12 9.57 -3.94
CA TYR A 100 13.64 8.92 -5.14
C TYR A 100 13.36 9.72 -6.43
N ASN A 101 12.15 10.27 -6.56
CA ASN A 101 11.74 11.03 -7.74
C ASN A 101 12.40 12.42 -7.82
N THR A 102 12.48 13.13 -6.71
CA THR A 102 13.09 14.48 -6.67
C THR A 102 14.58 14.47 -6.93
N GLN A 103 15.27 13.39 -6.60
CA GLN A 103 16.71 13.22 -6.86
C GLN A 103 17.03 12.71 -8.28
N ARG A 104 16.04 12.60 -9.15
CA ARG A 104 16.19 12.25 -10.55
C ARG A 104 16.87 13.39 -11.32
N GLY A 105 18.14 13.31 -11.60
CA GLY A 105 18.88 14.33 -12.34
C GLY A 105 19.92 15.08 -11.50
N ALA A 106 19.93 14.92 -10.20
CA ALA A 106 21.05 15.32 -9.39
C ALA A 106 22.17 14.26 -9.53
N THR A 107 23.40 14.69 -9.77
CA THR A 107 24.60 13.84 -9.72
C THR A 107 24.84 13.25 -8.33
N ALA A 108 24.08 13.70 -7.34
CA ALA A 108 24.10 13.22 -5.99
C ALA A 108 23.60 11.77 -5.92
N LEU A 109 24.54 10.87 -6.02
CA LEU A 109 24.53 9.57 -5.39
C LEU A 109 23.33 8.69 -5.83
N GLU A 110 23.49 8.09 -6.99
CA GLU A 110 22.61 6.98 -7.43
C GLU A 110 22.38 5.97 -6.29
N SER A 111 23.36 5.76 -5.41
CA SER A 111 23.26 4.94 -4.22
C SER A 111 22.17 5.43 -3.25
N VAL A 112 22.11 6.74 -2.95
CA VAL A 112 21.09 7.32 -2.04
C VAL A 112 19.71 7.21 -2.66
N ARG A 113 19.60 7.50 -3.96
CA ARG A 113 18.36 7.38 -4.72
C ARG A 113 17.85 5.93 -4.72
N ASN A 114 18.74 4.96 -5.00
CA ASN A 114 18.39 3.55 -5.00
C ASN A 114 18.04 3.07 -3.58
N GLN A 115 18.70 3.57 -2.54
CA GLN A 115 18.33 3.27 -1.15
C GLN A 115 16.91 3.78 -0.83
N ALA A 116 16.56 5.01 -1.24
CA ALA A 116 15.22 5.56 -1.05
C ALA A 116 14.15 4.71 -1.77
N LYS A 117 14.40 4.33 -3.04
CA LYS A 117 13.51 3.41 -3.77
C LYS A 117 13.32 2.08 -3.04
N ASN A 118 14.41 1.46 -2.58
CA ASN A 118 14.34 0.16 -1.93
C ASN A 118 13.55 0.23 -0.61
N LYS A 119 13.75 1.31 0.17
CA LYS A 119 12.96 1.56 1.39
C LYS A 119 11.48 1.76 1.07
N ALA A 120 11.17 2.54 0.03
CA ALA A 120 9.79 2.75 -0.42
C ALA A 120 9.11 1.43 -0.77
N LEU A 121 9.73 0.62 -1.63
CA LEU A 121 9.19 -0.68 -2.04
C LEU A 121 9.03 -1.66 -0.86
N ALA A 122 9.95 -1.65 0.10
CA ALA A 122 9.88 -2.50 1.29
C ALA A 122 8.69 -2.11 2.18
N ASP A 123 8.50 -0.82 2.45
CA ASP A 123 7.38 -0.33 3.24
C ASP A 123 6.03 -0.56 2.54
N ALA A 124 5.92 -0.33 1.23
CA ALA A 124 4.71 -0.62 0.47
C ALA A 124 4.33 -2.11 0.53
N LYS A 125 5.30 -3.01 0.40
CA LYS A 125 5.08 -4.46 0.56
C LYS A 125 4.66 -4.81 1.99
N LYS A 126 5.24 -4.16 3.00
CA LYS A 126 4.84 -4.34 4.40
C LYS A 126 3.40 -3.90 4.62
N ALA A 127 2.98 -2.75 4.05
CA ALA A 127 1.59 -2.29 4.11
C ALA A 127 0.62 -3.32 3.51
N ILE A 128 0.93 -3.86 2.33
CA ILE A 128 0.16 -4.93 1.69
C ILE A 128 0.10 -6.18 2.57
N SER A 129 1.20 -6.58 3.21
CA SER A 129 1.21 -7.77 4.08
C SER A 129 0.31 -7.60 5.32
N LEU A 130 0.13 -6.37 5.79
CA LEU A 130 -0.71 -6.04 6.92
C LEU A 130 -2.19 -5.88 6.54
N ASP A 131 -2.48 -5.35 5.34
CA ASP A 131 -3.83 -5.20 4.80
C ASP A 131 -3.87 -5.61 3.32
N PRO A 132 -3.96 -6.92 3.03
CA PRO A 132 -3.97 -7.43 1.66
C PRO A 132 -5.28 -7.18 0.90
N SER A 133 -6.30 -6.64 1.55
CA SER A 133 -7.59 -6.32 0.93
C SER A 133 -7.67 -4.90 0.37
N ASN A 134 -6.66 -4.07 0.60
CA ASN A 134 -6.67 -2.67 0.22
C ASN A 134 -6.09 -2.46 -1.20
N GLU A 135 -6.96 -2.23 -2.17
CA GLU A 135 -6.55 -2.05 -3.57
C GLU A 135 -5.62 -0.85 -3.79
N LYS A 136 -5.73 0.19 -2.94
CA LYS A 136 -4.88 1.39 -3.06
C LYS A 136 -3.41 1.08 -2.81
N TYR A 137 -3.10 0.14 -1.90
CA TYR A 137 -1.71 -0.24 -1.62
C TYR A 137 -1.07 -0.95 -2.81
N TYR A 138 -1.82 -1.81 -3.49
CA TYR A 138 -1.34 -2.44 -4.73
C TYR A 138 -1.21 -1.43 -5.86
N SER A 139 -2.16 -0.50 -6.01
CA SER A 139 -2.09 0.58 -7.01
C SER A 139 -0.86 1.45 -6.79
N ASN A 140 -0.60 1.89 -5.56
CA ASN A 140 0.58 2.69 -5.22
C ASN A 140 1.89 1.94 -5.48
N LEU A 141 1.97 0.66 -5.10
CA LEU A 141 3.17 -0.14 -5.37
C LEU A 141 3.37 -0.36 -6.88
N SER A 142 2.30 -0.55 -7.64
CA SER A 142 2.35 -0.63 -9.11
C SER A 142 2.88 0.67 -9.71
N GLU A 143 2.42 1.82 -9.25
CA GLU A 143 2.89 3.12 -9.71
C GLU A 143 4.38 3.34 -9.40
N MET A 144 4.85 2.92 -8.22
CA MET A 144 6.25 2.98 -7.85
C MET A 144 7.12 2.14 -8.80
N TYR A 145 6.69 0.93 -9.14
CA TYR A 145 7.38 0.10 -10.13
C TYR A 145 7.33 0.71 -11.53
N PHE A 146 6.18 1.22 -11.96
CA PHE A 146 6.02 1.89 -13.25
C PHE A 146 6.96 3.09 -13.38
N SER A 147 6.99 3.95 -12.36
CA SER A 147 7.86 5.13 -12.31
C SER A 147 9.36 4.77 -12.23
N SER A 148 9.67 3.55 -11.77
CA SER A 148 11.03 3.00 -11.75
C SER A 148 11.39 2.23 -13.03
N PHE A 149 10.53 2.25 -14.05
CA PHE A 149 10.65 1.53 -15.34
C PHE A 149 10.60 0.00 -15.22
N ASP A 150 10.18 -0.54 -14.10
CA ASP A 150 9.93 -1.98 -13.91
C ASP A 150 8.48 -2.31 -14.29
N TYR A 151 8.20 -2.27 -15.58
CA TYR A 151 6.83 -2.45 -16.09
C TYR A 151 6.28 -3.85 -15.85
N LYS A 152 7.14 -4.87 -15.71
CA LYS A 152 6.71 -6.24 -15.40
C LYS A 152 6.12 -6.34 -14.00
N ASN A 153 6.84 -5.84 -12.99
CA ASN A 153 6.33 -5.80 -11.62
C ASN A 153 5.16 -4.81 -11.49
N ALA A 154 5.19 -3.67 -12.19
CA ALA A 154 4.06 -2.75 -12.24
C ALA A 154 2.78 -3.47 -12.69
N LYS A 155 2.86 -4.31 -13.75
CA LYS A 155 1.71 -5.09 -14.23
C LYS A 155 1.17 -6.04 -13.16
N ILE A 156 2.03 -6.80 -12.49
CA ILE A 156 1.64 -7.79 -11.47
C ILE A 156 0.80 -7.12 -10.37
N TYR A 157 1.31 -6.01 -9.83
CA TYR A 157 0.63 -5.31 -8.73
C TYR A 157 -0.62 -4.55 -9.20
N ASN A 158 -0.62 -4.01 -10.42
CA ASN A 158 -1.81 -3.37 -10.98
C ASN A 158 -2.93 -4.37 -11.26
N ASP A 159 -2.61 -5.54 -11.78
CA ASP A 159 -3.60 -6.60 -12.01
C ASP A 159 -4.22 -7.00 -10.65
N LYS A 160 -3.41 -7.11 -9.58
CA LYS A 160 -3.92 -7.41 -8.24
C LYS A 160 -4.81 -6.30 -7.67
N ALA A 161 -4.43 -5.04 -7.85
CA ALA A 161 -5.29 -3.91 -7.48
C ALA A 161 -6.66 -3.99 -8.18
N ARG A 162 -6.67 -4.30 -9.49
CA ARG A 162 -7.89 -4.37 -10.30
C ARG A 162 -8.75 -5.60 -10.01
N GLU A 163 -8.16 -6.71 -9.54
CA GLU A 163 -8.91 -7.85 -9.01
C GLU A 163 -9.71 -7.46 -7.77
N LEU A 164 -9.11 -6.67 -6.86
CA LEU A 164 -9.77 -6.19 -5.65
C LEU A 164 -10.83 -5.13 -5.98
N LYS A 165 -10.48 -4.14 -6.76
CA LYS A 165 -11.39 -3.07 -7.19
C LYS A 165 -10.88 -2.39 -8.44
N LYS A 166 -11.70 -2.35 -9.50
CA LYS A 166 -11.42 -1.55 -10.69
C LYS A 166 -11.75 -0.08 -10.44
N THR A 167 -10.81 0.80 -10.72
CA THR A 167 -10.94 2.26 -10.60
C THR A 167 -10.43 2.93 -11.89
N ALA A 168 -10.78 4.20 -12.10
CA ALA A 168 -10.21 4.98 -13.21
C ALA A 168 -8.68 4.97 -13.17
N VAL A 169 -8.10 5.17 -11.97
CA VAL A 169 -6.64 5.26 -11.76
C VAL A 169 -5.94 3.96 -12.16
N ASN A 170 -6.32 2.81 -11.58
CA ASN A 170 -5.64 1.54 -11.88
C ASN A 170 -5.94 1.03 -13.30
N THR A 171 -7.04 1.46 -13.91
CA THR A 171 -7.34 1.17 -15.32
C THR A 171 -6.49 2.03 -16.26
N ALA A 172 -6.32 3.32 -15.98
CA ALA A 172 -5.42 4.19 -16.74
C ALA A 172 -3.97 3.69 -16.64
N LEU A 173 -3.53 3.31 -15.44
CA LEU A 173 -2.20 2.75 -15.21
C LEU A 173 -1.99 1.44 -15.99
N LYS A 174 -3.01 0.55 -16.06
CA LYS A 174 -2.96 -0.66 -16.91
C LYS A 174 -2.66 -0.30 -18.37
N CYS A 175 -3.41 0.63 -18.93
CA CYS A 175 -3.20 1.03 -20.32
C CYS A 175 -1.77 1.56 -20.55
N ALA A 176 -1.25 2.37 -19.61
CA ALA A 176 0.10 2.89 -19.68
C ALA A 176 1.16 1.79 -19.59
N ILE A 177 0.96 0.81 -18.69
CA ILE A 177 1.84 -0.35 -18.52
C ILE A 177 1.85 -1.19 -19.80
N ASP A 178 0.69 -1.53 -20.35
CA ASP A 178 0.57 -2.36 -21.55
C ASP A 178 1.27 -1.69 -22.75
N LEU A 179 1.11 -0.34 -22.88
CA LEU A 179 1.83 0.42 -23.90
C LEU A 179 3.34 0.34 -23.72
N LYS A 180 3.84 0.52 -22.48
CA LYS A 180 5.27 0.47 -22.16
C LYS A 180 5.88 -0.91 -22.27
N LEU A 181 5.13 -1.96 -22.02
CA LEU A 181 5.56 -3.35 -22.25
C LEU A 181 5.68 -3.67 -23.72
N LYS A 182 4.81 -3.08 -24.57
CA LYS A 182 4.84 -3.26 -26.03
C LYS A 182 5.94 -2.40 -26.67
N ASP A 183 6.07 -1.15 -26.24
CA ASP A 183 7.08 -0.21 -26.69
C ASP A 183 7.61 0.65 -25.51
N PRO A 184 8.77 0.33 -24.93
CA PRO A 184 9.35 1.07 -23.82
C PRO A 184 9.57 2.56 -24.10
N ASN A 185 9.75 2.95 -25.38
CA ASN A 185 9.98 4.31 -25.79
C ASN A 185 8.69 5.09 -26.11
N ALA A 186 7.53 4.41 -26.11
CA ALA A 186 6.26 5.03 -26.42
C ALA A 186 6.01 6.27 -25.53
N SER A 187 5.56 7.36 -26.15
CA SER A 187 5.22 8.59 -25.43
C SER A 187 3.85 8.46 -24.76
N LEU A 188 3.77 8.78 -23.47
CA LEU A 188 2.51 8.87 -22.73
C LEU A 188 1.84 10.25 -22.84
N ARG A 189 2.51 11.24 -23.44
CA ARG A 189 2.08 12.66 -23.42
C ARG A 189 0.71 12.90 -24.08
N ARG A 190 0.35 12.07 -25.07
CA ARG A 190 -0.94 12.15 -25.78
C ARG A 190 -1.72 10.85 -25.70
N PHE A 191 -1.30 9.98 -24.78
CA PHE A 191 -1.93 8.68 -24.64
C PHE A 191 -3.27 8.84 -23.91
N LYS A 192 -4.33 8.29 -24.49
CA LYS A 192 -5.65 8.19 -23.87
C LYS A 192 -5.97 6.73 -23.62
N CYS A 193 -6.54 6.43 -22.47
CA CYS A 193 -7.04 5.11 -22.12
C CYS A 193 -8.59 5.14 -22.17
N PRO A 194 -9.23 4.67 -23.23
CA PRO A 194 -10.69 4.70 -23.35
C PRO A 194 -11.40 3.92 -22.25
N GLU A 195 -10.74 2.86 -21.74
CA GLU A 195 -11.31 2.04 -20.68
C GLU A 195 -11.39 2.79 -19.33
N ALA A 196 -10.46 3.71 -19.06
CA ALA A 196 -10.47 4.48 -17.83
C ALA A 196 -11.59 5.52 -17.79
N MET A 197 -11.97 6.06 -18.94
CA MET A 197 -13.05 7.08 -19.06
C MET A 197 -14.42 6.56 -18.60
N LYS A 198 -14.61 5.25 -18.52
CA LYS A 198 -15.87 4.62 -18.06
C LYS A 198 -16.08 4.70 -16.54
N TYR A 199 -15.08 5.15 -15.78
CA TYR A 199 -15.10 5.22 -14.31
C TYR A 199 -15.05 6.66 -13.79
N GLU A 200 -15.24 7.66 -14.67
CA GLU A 200 -15.22 9.09 -14.32
C GLU A 200 -16.61 9.65 -13.95
N GLU A 201 -17.63 8.77 -13.74
CA GLU A 201 -18.98 9.13 -13.29
C GLU A 201 -19.15 9.06 -11.78
#